data_fba202d9e9b843df82b9f8a638460f7f
#
_entry.id   fba202d9e9b843df82b9f8a638460f7f
#
_cell.length_a   1.000
_cell.length_b   1.000
_cell.length_c   1.000
_cell.angle_alpha   90.00
_cell.angle_beta   90.00
_cell.angle_gamma   90.00
#
_symmetry.space_group_name_H-M   'P 1'
#
loop_
_entity.id
_entity.type
_entity.pdbx_description
1 polymer ?
#
loop_
_entity_poly.entity_id
_entity_poly.type
_entity_poly.pdbx_seq_one_letter_code
_entity_poly.pdbx_strand_id
1 'polypeptide(L)'
;STSRRQRQMCIRDRAQYQFELHKKYLEDRKTGLWFHGWTFNGRHNFAGGLWGRGNSWVTIAIPELIAILGDDCGPVIRRLLTETLLNQVEALKTYQADNGMWHTLIDDSDSYLETSATTGFAYGMLKAAHMGLIDESFAECGMKPLGAVMDYISEDGVVGQVSYGTPMGREEKQFYKDIEIRPMPYGQAMAILYLIEAGKELTREVK
;
A
#
# COMPACT_ATOMS: atom_id res chain seq x y z
N SER A 1 8.92 -6.99 35.54
CA SER A 1 9.11 -5.84 34.62
C SER A 1 10.20 -6.07 33.57
N THR A 2 11.33 -6.66 33.92
CA THR A 2 12.41 -7.01 32.96
C THR A 2 11.97 -8.00 31.88
N SER A 3 11.21 -9.03 32.25
CA SER A 3 10.73 -10.04 31.30
C SER A 3 9.73 -9.46 30.28
N ARG A 4 8.91 -8.47 30.67
CA ARG A 4 7.98 -7.77 29.78
C ARG A 4 8.70 -6.89 28.77
N ARG A 5 9.71 -6.12 29.22
CA ARG A 5 10.56 -5.30 28.33
C ARG A 5 11.36 -6.17 27.36
N GLN A 6 11.96 -7.25 27.85
CA GLN A 6 12.68 -8.20 27.01
C GLN A 6 11.79 -8.83 25.93
N ARG A 7 10.55 -9.22 26.29
CA ARG A 7 9.59 -9.77 25.34
C ARG A 7 9.19 -8.75 24.27
N GLN A 8 8.95 -7.49 24.67
CA GLN A 8 8.65 -6.41 23.73
C GLN A 8 9.81 -6.13 22.77
N MET A 9 11.06 -6.13 23.25
CA MET A 9 12.25 -6.02 22.40
C MET A 9 12.32 -7.17 21.38
N CYS A 10 12.15 -8.42 21.81
CA CYS A 10 12.16 -9.57 20.91
C CYS A 10 11.06 -9.51 19.84
N ILE A 11 9.86 -9.04 20.18
CA ILE A 11 8.76 -8.88 19.22
C ILE A 11 9.12 -7.81 18.19
N ARG A 12 9.64 -6.67 18.64
CA ARG A 12 10.05 -5.57 17.77
C ARG A 12 11.16 -5.99 16.80
N ASP A 13 12.24 -6.58 17.33
CA ASP A 13 13.37 -7.08 16.54
C ASP A 13 12.89 -8.11 15.49
N ARG A 14 11.96 -8.98 15.88
CA ARG A 14 11.38 -9.96 14.96
C ARG A 14 10.56 -9.31 13.87
N ALA A 15 9.75 -8.30 14.18
CA ALA A 15 8.94 -7.56 13.21
C ALA A 15 9.83 -6.83 12.20
N GLN A 16 10.87 -6.12 12.66
CA GLN A 16 11.85 -5.45 11.81
C GLN A 16 12.57 -6.44 10.91
N TYR A 17 13.05 -7.55 11.44
CA TYR A 17 13.71 -8.59 10.67
C TYR A 17 12.79 -9.18 9.58
N GLN A 18 11.50 -9.40 9.88
CA GLN A 18 10.54 -9.86 8.88
C GLN A 18 10.32 -8.82 7.78
N PHE A 19 10.23 -7.54 8.12
CA PHE A 19 10.12 -6.47 7.12
C PHE A 19 11.34 -6.46 6.18
N GLU A 20 12.56 -6.53 6.73
CA GLU A 20 13.79 -6.58 5.92
C GLU A 20 13.87 -7.81 5.02
N LEU A 21 13.40 -8.97 5.49
CA LEU A 21 13.32 -10.18 4.66
C LEU A 21 12.34 -10.00 3.50
N HIS A 22 11.16 -9.44 3.74
CA HIS A 22 10.18 -9.15 2.69
C HIS A 22 10.76 -8.16 1.69
N LYS A 23 11.35 -7.05 2.16
CA LYS A 23 12.03 -6.08 1.31
C LYS A 23 13.10 -6.75 0.44
N LYS A 24 13.98 -7.54 1.04
CA LYS A 24 15.08 -8.21 0.34
C LYS A 24 14.62 -9.09 -0.83
N TYR A 25 13.52 -9.81 -0.68
CA TYR A 25 13.07 -10.82 -1.65
C TYR A 25 11.93 -10.35 -2.56
N LEU A 26 11.15 -9.37 -2.13
CA LEU A 26 9.96 -8.93 -2.86
C LEU A 26 10.12 -7.57 -3.53
N GLU A 27 11.00 -6.68 -3.03
CA GLU A 27 11.18 -5.36 -3.65
C GLU A 27 11.84 -5.49 -5.02
N ASP A 28 11.21 -4.91 -6.04
CA ASP A 28 11.84 -4.64 -7.32
C ASP A 28 12.74 -3.40 -7.20
N ARG A 29 14.03 -3.61 -7.20
CA ARG A 29 15.02 -2.54 -7.03
C ARG A 29 15.05 -1.50 -8.15
N LYS A 30 14.38 -1.78 -9.28
CA LYS A 30 14.29 -0.83 -10.40
C LYS A 30 13.21 0.20 -10.17
N THR A 31 12.10 -0.22 -9.56
CA THR A 31 10.92 0.63 -9.39
C THR A 31 10.62 0.97 -7.93
N GLY A 32 11.11 0.19 -6.97
CA GLY A 32 10.67 0.29 -5.56
C GLY A 32 9.31 -0.35 -5.28
N LEU A 33 8.63 -0.90 -6.31
CA LEU A 33 7.42 -1.69 -6.16
C LEU A 33 7.74 -3.11 -5.68
N TRP A 34 6.72 -3.87 -5.27
CA TRP A 34 6.89 -5.17 -4.65
C TRP A 34 6.22 -6.26 -5.46
N PHE A 35 6.97 -7.32 -5.77
CA PHE A 35 6.42 -8.55 -6.33
C PHE A 35 5.51 -9.25 -5.32
N HIS A 36 4.46 -9.92 -5.81
CA HIS A 36 3.50 -10.60 -4.95
C HIS A 36 4.10 -11.81 -4.22
N GLY A 37 5.14 -12.42 -4.74
CA GLY A 37 5.75 -13.58 -4.10
C GLY A 37 7.18 -13.85 -4.53
N TRP A 38 7.82 -14.71 -3.77
CA TRP A 38 9.17 -15.22 -4.00
C TRP A 38 9.25 -16.71 -3.72
N THR A 39 10.02 -17.46 -4.50
CA THR A 39 10.37 -18.85 -4.22
C THR A 39 11.88 -19.03 -4.14
N PHE A 40 12.34 -19.82 -3.15
CA PHE A 40 13.74 -20.24 -3.04
C PHE A 40 14.09 -21.36 -4.02
N ASN A 41 13.09 -22.10 -4.49
CA ASN A 41 13.24 -23.06 -5.56
C ASN A 41 13.27 -22.32 -6.90
N GLY A 42 14.41 -22.35 -7.57
CA GLY A 42 14.65 -21.58 -8.79
C GLY A 42 14.92 -20.09 -8.59
N ARG A 43 14.71 -19.54 -7.40
CA ARG A 43 15.01 -18.14 -7.01
C ARG A 43 14.38 -17.10 -7.94
N HIS A 44 13.05 -17.10 -8.00
CA HIS A 44 12.30 -16.16 -8.85
C HIS A 44 11.02 -15.67 -8.17
N ASN A 45 10.40 -14.64 -8.76
CA ASN A 45 9.17 -14.01 -8.27
C ASN A 45 7.89 -14.58 -8.92
N PHE A 46 7.88 -15.87 -9.25
CA PHE A 46 6.75 -16.54 -9.93
C PHE A 46 6.37 -15.81 -11.22
N ALA A 47 5.10 -15.41 -11.41
CA ALA A 47 4.66 -14.64 -12.58
C ALA A 47 5.23 -13.21 -12.62
N GLY A 48 5.94 -12.75 -11.60
CA GLY A 48 6.49 -11.40 -11.54
C GLY A 48 5.42 -10.30 -11.46
N GLY A 49 4.25 -10.59 -10.91
CA GLY A 49 3.16 -9.62 -10.79
C GLY A 49 3.46 -8.56 -9.73
N LEU A 50 3.44 -7.29 -10.14
CA LEU A 50 3.45 -6.12 -9.25
C LEU A 50 2.00 -5.81 -8.84
N TRP A 51 1.44 -6.67 -7.99
CA TRP A 51 0.03 -6.64 -7.63
C TRP A 51 -0.32 -5.46 -6.72
N GLY A 52 -1.31 -4.65 -7.15
CA GLY A 52 -1.67 -3.38 -6.53
C GLY A 52 -2.01 -3.50 -5.04
N ARG A 53 -2.99 -4.33 -4.67
CA ARG A 53 -3.37 -4.47 -3.25
C ARG A 53 -2.22 -5.03 -2.38
N GLY A 54 -1.38 -5.93 -2.92
CA GLY A 54 -0.19 -6.39 -2.21
C GLY A 54 0.77 -5.24 -1.89
N ASN A 55 1.02 -4.38 -2.88
CA ASN A 55 1.82 -3.17 -2.72
C ASN A 55 1.18 -2.16 -1.76
N SER A 56 -0.14 -2.00 -1.79
CA SER A 56 -0.84 -1.04 -0.93
C SER A 56 -0.72 -1.37 0.56
N TRP A 57 -0.60 -2.66 0.91
CA TRP A 57 -0.32 -3.05 2.30
C TRP A 57 1.02 -2.52 2.80
N VAL A 58 2.05 -2.44 1.95
CA VAL A 58 3.34 -1.85 2.31
C VAL A 58 3.20 -0.34 2.50
N THR A 59 2.48 0.33 1.59
CA THR A 59 2.23 1.78 1.66
C THR A 59 1.45 2.15 2.93
N ILE A 60 0.47 1.33 3.34
CA ILE A 60 -0.28 1.50 4.59
C ILE A 60 0.60 1.22 5.81
N ALA A 61 1.32 0.09 5.79
CA ALA A 61 2.00 -0.42 6.98
C ALA A 61 3.15 0.46 7.45
N ILE A 62 3.86 1.13 6.54
CA ILE A 62 5.04 1.92 6.92
C ILE A 62 4.67 3.12 7.80
N PRO A 63 3.78 4.06 7.41
CA PRO A 63 3.40 5.16 8.27
C PRO A 63 2.71 4.69 9.56
N GLU A 64 1.91 3.61 9.51
CA GLU A 64 1.31 3.02 10.71
C GLU A 64 2.37 2.49 11.68
N LEU A 65 3.35 1.75 11.18
CA LEU A 65 4.42 1.20 12.00
C LEU A 65 5.24 2.32 12.66
N ILE A 66 5.58 3.38 11.91
CA ILE A 66 6.31 4.54 12.44
C ILE A 66 5.47 5.24 13.52
N ALA A 67 4.16 5.41 13.30
CA ALA A 67 3.26 6.02 14.27
C ALA A 67 3.14 5.19 15.56
N ILE A 68 3.02 3.86 15.45
CA ILE A 68 2.91 2.94 16.59
C ILE A 68 4.21 2.90 17.40
N LEU A 69 5.35 2.88 16.72
CA LEU A 69 6.66 2.84 17.39
C LEU A 69 7.05 4.18 18.04
N GLY A 70 6.59 5.31 17.47
CA GLY A 70 6.93 6.63 17.98
C GLY A 70 8.44 6.82 18.15
N ASP A 71 8.88 7.26 19.33
CA ASP A 71 10.29 7.46 19.67
C ASP A 71 11.09 6.14 19.73
N ASP A 72 10.42 5.03 19.95
CA ASP A 72 11.02 3.69 19.95
C ASP A 72 11.41 3.21 18.54
N CYS A 73 11.00 3.90 17.47
CA CYS A 73 11.33 3.53 16.10
C CYS A 73 12.85 3.58 15.83
N GLY A 74 13.55 4.44 16.53
CA GLY A 74 14.99 4.67 16.33
C GLY A 74 15.30 5.27 14.94
N PRO A 75 16.38 6.06 14.81
CA PRO A 75 16.64 6.83 13.59
C PRO A 75 16.96 5.96 12.38
N VAL A 76 17.66 4.84 12.56
CA VAL A 76 18.05 3.95 11.45
C VAL A 76 16.84 3.26 10.84
N ILE A 77 15.97 2.72 11.67
CA ILE A 77 14.75 2.02 11.20
C ILE A 77 13.76 3.02 10.60
N ARG A 78 13.57 4.18 11.23
CA ARG A 78 12.73 5.25 10.67
C ARG A 78 13.21 5.63 9.27
N ARG A 79 14.51 5.84 9.09
CA ARG A 79 15.10 6.17 7.80
C ARG A 79 14.88 5.07 6.77
N LEU A 80 15.16 3.80 7.12
CA LEU A 80 14.94 2.66 6.23
C LEU A 80 13.49 2.57 5.76
N LEU A 81 12.53 2.70 6.66
CA LEU A 81 11.10 2.66 6.38
C LEU A 81 10.69 3.84 5.49
N THR A 82 11.13 5.06 5.81
CA THR A 82 10.81 6.26 5.04
C THR A 82 11.39 6.21 3.63
N GLU A 83 12.65 5.81 3.44
CA GLU A 83 13.27 5.64 2.12
C GLU A 83 12.57 4.55 1.31
N THR A 84 12.15 3.46 1.96
CA THR A 84 11.37 2.40 1.30
C THR A 84 10.03 2.91 0.80
N LEU A 85 9.32 3.68 1.64
CA LEU A 85 8.05 4.28 1.26
C LEU A 85 8.23 5.30 0.13
N LEU A 86 9.23 6.18 0.23
CA LEU A 86 9.48 7.20 -0.79
C LEU A 86 9.72 6.59 -2.16
N ASN A 87 10.59 5.57 -2.26
CA ASN A 87 10.83 4.86 -3.51
C ASN A 87 9.53 4.27 -4.10
N GLN A 88 8.68 3.70 -3.24
CA GLN A 88 7.42 3.13 -3.67
C GLN A 88 6.43 4.19 -4.16
N VAL A 89 6.24 5.31 -3.43
CA VAL A 89 5.26 6.33 -3.82
C VAL A 89 5.69 7.13 -5.04
N GLU A 90 6.99 7.32 -5.29
CA GLU A 90 7.51 7.89 -6.53
C GLU A 90 7.15 7.01 -7.74
N ALA A 91 7.32 5.70 -7.63
CA ALA A 91 6.89 4.78 -8.68
C ALA A 91 5.37 4.80 -8.84
N LEU A 92 4.60 4.74 -7.75
CA LEU A 92 3.15 4.80 -7.79
C LEU A 92 2.63 6.06 -8.48
N LYS A 93 3.24 7.21 -8.24
CA LYS A 93 2.91 8.47 -8.94
C LYS A 93 3.06 8.34 -10.45
N THR A 94 4.07 7.61 -10.92
CA THR A 94 4.32 7.39 -12.35
C THR A 94 3.26 6.48 -13.00
N TYR A 95 2.72 5.52 -12.24
CA TYR A 95 1.72 4.56 -12.72
C TYR A 95 0.26 4.93 -12.40
N GLN A 96 0.03 6.13 -11.87
CA GLN A 96 -1.31 6.59 -11.56
C GLN A 96 -2.09 6.92 -12.83
N ALA A 97 -3.28 6.33 -13.00
CA ALA A 97 -4.15 6.60 -14.14
C ALA A 97 -4.72 8.03 -14.12
N ASP A 98 -5.28 8.48 -15.23
CA ASP A 98 -5.78 9.85 -15.39
C ASP A 98 -6.87 10.21 -14.38
N ASN A 99 -7.73 9.25 -13.99
CA ASN A 99 -8.74 9.42 -12.95
C ASN A 99 -8.21 9.29 -11.52
N GLY A 100 -6.90 9.13 -11.35
CA GLY A 100 -6.24 9.01 -10.07
C GLY A 100 -6.17 7.61 -9.49
N MET A 101 -6.85 6.62 -10.07
CA MET A 101 -6.81 5.23 -9.59
C MET A 101 -5.56 4.49 -10.04
N TRP A 102 -5.35 3.29 -9.49
CA TRP A 102 -4.31 2.36 -9.91
C TRP A 102 -4.88 1.03 -10.38
N HIS A 103 -4.17 0.43 -11.33
CA HIS A 103 -4.47 -0.86 -11.89
C HIS A 103 -4.18 -2.00 -10.91
N THR A 104 -4.88 -3.14 -11.06
CA THR A 104 -4.63 -4.35 -10.25
C THR A 104 -3.22 -4.89 -10.44
N LEU A 105 -2.64 -4.76 -11.64
CA LEU A 105 -1.20 -4.87 -11.92
C LEU A 105 -0.67 -3.47 -12.18
N ILE A 106 0.17 -2.96 -11.30
CA ILE A 106 0.57 -1.53 -11.31
C ILE A 106 1.24 -1.14 -12.62
N ASP A 107 2.06 -2.04 -13.18
CA ASP A 107 2.83 -1.86 -14.41
C ASP A 107 2.10 -2.27 -15.69
N ASP A 108 0.79 -2.53 -15.63
CA ASP A 108 0.00 -3.03 -16.76
C ASP A 108 -1.33 -2.25 -16.88
N SER A 109 -1.34 -1.24 -17.77
CA SER A 109 -2.49 -0.39 -18.04
C SER A 109 -3.67 -1.11 -18.71
N ASP A 110 -3.46 -2.32 -19.22
CA ASP A 110 -4.54 -3.16 -19.77
C ASP A 110 -5.27 -3.96 -18.69
N SER A 111 -4.75 -3.95 -17.45
CA SER A 111 -5.46 -4.53 -16.32
C SER A 111 -6.50 -3.55 -15.78
N TYR A 112 -7.51 -4.06 -15.05
CA TYR A 112 -8.58 -3.21 -14.53
C TYR A 112 -8.09 -2.30 -13.38
N LEU A 113 -8.72 -1.11 -13.25
CA LEU A 113 -8.57 -0.24 -12.10
C LEU A 113 -9.23 -0.88 -10.88
N GLU A 114 -8.57 -0.81 -9.70
CA GLU A 114 -8.96 -1.58 -8.53
C GLU A 114 -9.07 -0.69 -7.29
N THR A 115 -10.25 -0.69 -6.66
CA THR A 115 -10.58 0.26 -5.60
C THR A 115 -9.79 0.01 -4.32
N SER A 116 -9.56 -1.24 -3.91
CA SER A 116 -8.86 -1.50 -2.64
C SER A 116 -7.37 -1.13 -2.74
N ALA A 117 -6.70 -1.42 -3.85
CA ALA A 117 -5.34 -0.97 -4.08
C ALA A 117 -5.26 0.56 -4.08
N THR A 118 -6.16 1.20 -4.81
CA THR A 118 -6.25 2.66 -4.93
C THR A 118 -6.42 3.33 -3.57
N THR A 119 -7.39 2.89 -2.78
CA THR A 119 -7.66 3.47 -1.46
C THR A 119 -6.53 3.22 -0.47
N GLY A 120 -5.86 2.07 -0.57
CA GLY A 120 -4.69 1.77 0.26
C GLY A 120 -3.47 2.64 -0.07
N PHE A 121 -3.18 2.87 -1.35
CA PHE A 121 -2.12 3.78 -1.78
C PHE A 121 -2.41 5.22 -1.36
N ALA A 122 -3.61 5.70 -1.68
CA ALA A 122 -4.04 7.05 -1.36
C ALA A 122 -4.00 7.33 0.15
N TYR A 123 -4.51 6.40 0.96
CA TYR A 123 -4.42 6.48 2.42
C TYR A 123 -2.98 6.60 2.91
N GLY A 124 -2.10 5.70 2.46
CA GLY A 124 -0.72 5.69 2.92
C GLY A 124 0.06 6.94 2.52
N MET A 125 -0.17 7.48 1.31
CA MET A 125 0.41 8.74 0.85
C MET A 125 -0.07 9.91 1.70
N LEU A 126 -1.37 10.09 1.91
CA LEU A 126 -1.94 11.15 2.73
C LEU A 126 -1.40 11.09 4.16
N LYS A 127 -1.47 9.91 4.79
CA LYS A 127 -0.99 9.75 6.15
C LYS A 127 0.50 10.04 6.29
N ALA A 128 1.32 9.57 5.36
CA ALA A 128 2.75 9.80 5.38
C ALA A 128 3.10 11.28 5.17
N ALA A 129 2.40 11.98 4.27
CA ALA A 129 2.53 13.43 4.07
C ALA A 129 2.12 14.20 5.34
N HIS A 130 0.98 13.88 5.96
CA HIS A 130 0.53 14.47 7.22
C HIS A 130 1.50 14.27 8.39
N MET A 131 2.25 13.16 8.37
CA MET A 131 3.30 12.87 9.35
C MET A 131 4.66 13.52 9.01
N GLY A 132 4.79 14.19 7.87
CA GLY A 132 6.05 14.77 7.38
C GLY A 132 7.11 13.70 7.05
N LEU A 133 6.70 12.49 6.67
CA LEU A 133 7.58 11.40 6.27
C LEU A 133 7.98 11.51 4.80
N ILE A 134 7.09 12.03 3.97
CA ILE A 134 7.29 12.31 2.54
C ILE A 134 6.86 13.73 2.23
N ASP A 135 7.24 14.23 1.06
CA ASP A 135 6.90 15.58 0.60
C ASP A 135 5.38 15.77 0.50
N GLU A 136 4.90 16.97 0.84
CA GLU A 136 3.47 17.31 0.86
C GLU A 136 2.82 17.22 -0.53
N SER A 137 3.58 17.32 -1.62
CA SER A 137 3.08 17.12 -2.99
C SER A 137 2.52 15.70 -3.24
N PHE A 138 2.87 14.72 -2.43
CA PHE A 138 2.24 13.40 -2.50
C PHE A 138 0.81 13.37 -1.95
N ALA A 139 0.41 14.38 -1.16
CA ALA A 139 -0.99 14.51 -0.74
C ALA A 139 -1.91 14.79 -1.95
N GLU A 140 -1.47 15.59 -2.94
CA GLU A 140 -2.23 15.79 -4.18
C GLU A 140 -2.44 14.46 -4.94
N CYS A 141 -1.39 13.63 -5.01
CA CYS A 141 -1.48 12.30 -5.61
C CYS A 141 -2.47 11.40 -4.85
N GLY A 142 -2.46 11.46 -3.51
CA GLY A 142 -3.40 10.74 -2.65
C GLY A 142 -4.84 11.26 -2.75
N MET A 143 -5.07 12.54 -3.00
CA MET A 143 -6.40 13.13 -3.16
C MET A 143 -7.01 12.90 -4.54
N LYS A 144 -6.19 12.79 -5.57
CA LYS A 144 -6.63 12.69 -6.98
C LYS A 144 -7.70 11.59 -7.23
N PRO A 145 -7.63 10.38 -6.63
CA PRO A 145 -8.62 9.34 -6.89
C PRO A 145 -9.97 9.53 -6.16
N LEU A 146 -10.13 10.58 -5.34
CA LEU A 146 -11.30 10.71 -4.46
C LEU A 146 -12.63 10.62 -5.22
N GLY A 147 -12.77 11.38 -6.32
CA GLY A 147 -13.99 11.36 -7.14
C GLY A 147 -14.26 9.97 -7.73
N ALA A 148 -13.25 9.36 -8.36
CA ALA A 148 -13.38 8.04 -8.95
C ALA A 148 -13.68 6.93 -7.93
N VAL A 149 -13.14 7.02 -6.71
CA VAL A 149 -13.47 6.09 -5.63
C VAL A 149 -14.91 6.26 -5.17
N MET A 150 -15.39 7.51 -5.06
CA MET A 150 -16.79 7.78 -4.69
C MET A 150 -17.77 7.20 -5.69
N ASP A 151 -17.45 7.18 -7.00
CA ASP A 151 -18.29 6.58 -8.04
C ASP A 151 -18.45 5.05 -7.88
N TYR A 152 -17.53 4.39 -7.16
CA TYR A 152 -17.61 2.96 -6.84
C TYR A 152 -18.24 2.66 -5.46
N ILE A 153 -18.77 3.66 -4.77
CA ILE A 153 -19.50 3.48 -3.51
C ILE A 153 -20.99 3.64 -3.79
N SER A 154 -21.77 2.59 -3.55
CA SER A 154 -23.22 2.63 -3.73
C SER A 154 -23.90 3.53 -2.71
N GLU A 155 -25.19 3.88 -2.94
CA GLU A 155 -26.02 4.64 -2.00
C GLU A 155 -26.12 3.98 -0.60
N ASP A 156 -26.05 2.64 -0.55
CA ASP A 156 -26.01 1.86 0.69
C ASP A 156 -24.61 1.81 1.33
N GLY A 157 -23.61 2.50 0.77
CA GLY A 157 -22.25 2.56 1.27
C GLY A 157 -21.39 1.33 0.94
N VAL A 158 -21.81 0.49 0.01
CA VAL A 158 -21.04 -0.71 -0.41
C VAL A 158 -19.97 -0.31 -1.42
N VAL A 159 -18.71 -0.66 -1.13
CA VAL A 159 -17.56 -0.39 -1.99
C VAL A 159 -17.45 -1.49 -3.06
N GLY A 160 -17.61 -1.08 -4.31
CA GLY A 160 -17.46 -1.93 -5.51
C GLY A 160 -16.05 -1.89 -6.11
N GLN A 161 -15.90 -2.49 -7.29
CA GLN A 161 -14.63 -2.57 -8.05
C GLN A 161 -13.46 -3.09 -7.22
N VAL A 162 -13.71 -4.07 -6.36
CA VAL A 162 -12.72 -4.72 -5.50
C VAL A 162 -12.45 -6.14 -5.99
N SER A 163 -11.20 -6.47 -6.24
CA SER A 163 -10.81 -7.83 -6.62
C SER A 163 -11.00 -8.81 -5.47
N TYR A 164 -11.58 -9.97 -5.74
CA TYR A 164 -11.73 -11.05 -4.76
C TYR A 164 -10.37 -11.51 -4.19
N GLY A 165 -10.39 -12.28 -3.12
CA GLY A 165 -9.21 -12.83 -2.47
C GLY A 165 -8.22 -13.40 -3.50
N THR A 166 -7.07 -12.75 -3.63
CA THR A 166 -6.12 -13.01 -4.72
C THR A 166 -4.95 -13.84 -4.21
N PRO A 167 -4.89 -15.14 -4.50
CA PRO A 167 -3.67 -15.92 -4.28
C PRO A 167 -2.57 -15.44 -5.24
N MET A 168 -1.34 -15.80 -4.93
CA MET A 168 -0.20 -15.42 -5.77
C MET A 168 -0.27 -16.14 -7.14
N GLY A 169 -0.21 -15.36 -8.22
CA GLY A 169 -0.10 -15.88 -9.59
C GLY A 169 1.25 -16.57 -9.81
N ARG A 170 1.22 -17.85 -10.19
CA ARG A 170 2.44 -18.68 -10.28
C ARG A 170 3.11 -18.60 -11.66
N GLU A 171 2.33 -18.65 -12.72
CA GLU A 171 2.82 -18.84 -14.08
C GLU A 171 2.69 -17.58 -14.92
N GLU A 172 1.52 -16.95 -14.92
CA GLU A 172 1.19 -15.84 -15.81
C GLU A 172 0.56 -14.65 -15.08
N LYS A 173 0.87 -13.43 -15.54
CA LYS A 173 0.25 -12.19 -15.04
C LYS A 173 -1.25 -12.13 -15.37
N GLN A 174 -1.71 -12.82 -16.43
CA GLN A 174 -3.12 -12.86 -16.81
C GLN A 174 -4.02 -13.35 -15.66
N PHE A 175 -3.53 -14.26 -14.82
CA PHE A 175 -4.23 -14.69 -13.62
C PHE A 175 -4.79 -13.55 -12.77
N TYR A 176 -4.05 -12.43 -12.62
CA TYR A 176 -4.50 -11.27 -11.84
C TYR A 176 -5.63 -10.49 -12.53
N LYS A 177 -5.67 -10.51 -13.87
CA LYS A 177 -6.72 -9.86 -14.65
C LYS A 177 -8.05 -10.62 -14.63
N ASP A 178 -7.98 -11.94 -14.41
CA ASP A 178 -9.13 -12.85 -14.41
C ASP A 178 -9.78 -12.98 -13.02
N ILE A 179 -9.26 -12.28 -12.00
CA ILE A 179 -9.85 -12.30 -10.65
C ILE A 179 -11.22 -11.64 -10.66
N GLU A 180 -12.21 -12.32 -10.09
CA GLU A 180 -13.58 -11.83 -9.93
C GLU A 180 -13.61 -10.49 -9.18
N ILE A 181 -14.40 -9.55 -9.68
CA ILE A 181 -14.66 -8.26 -9.05
C ILE A 181 -15.97 -8.34 -8.26
N ARG A 182 -15.90 -8.04 -6.96
CA ARG A 182 -17.08 -7.97 -6.08
C ARG A 182 -16.78 -7.22 -4.79
N PRO A 183 -17.79 -6.74 -4.04
CA PRO A 183 -17.60 -6.14 -2.73
C PRO A 183 -16.90 -7.12 -1.76
N MET A 184 -15.89 -6.62 -1.04
CA MET A 184 -15.11 -7.40 -0.08
C MET A 184 -14.88 -6.60 1.20
N PRO A 185 -14.87 -7.27 2.39
CA PRO A 185 -14.68 -6.57 3.68
C PRO A 185 -13.39 -5.73 3.76
N TYR A 186 -12.29 -6.21 3.16
CA TYR A 186 -11.04 -5.46 3.14
C TYR A 186 -11.11 -4.23 2.23
N GLY A 187 -11.85 -4.29 1.11
CA GLY A 187 -12.09 -3.14 0.26
C GLY A 187 -12.87 -2.06 1.00
N GLN A 188 -13.91 -2.46 1.75
CA GLN A 188 -14.67 -1.58 2.63
C GLN A 188 -13.77 -0.93 3.69
N ALA A 189 -12.95 -1.72 4.38
CA ALA A 189 -12.05 -1.22 5.42
C ALA A 189 -11.02 -0.23 4.87
N MET A 190 -10.41 -0.52 3.73
CA MET A 190 -9.42 0.35 3.09
C MET A 190 -10.04 1.66 2.60
N ALA A 191 -11.27 1.62 2.05
CA ALA A 191 -12.00 2.81 1.68
C ALA A 191 -12.32 3.70 2.89
N ILE A 192 -12.74 3.12 4.02
CA ILE A 192 -12.99 3.86 5.27
C ILE A 192 -11.71 4.57 5.74
N LEU A 193 -10.57 3.86 5.78
CA LEU A 193 -9.29 4.47 6.15
C LEU A 193 -8.94 5.65 5.24
N TYR A 194 -9.08 5.48 3.94
CA TYR A 194 -8.81 6.51 2.96
C TYR A 194 -9.73 7.73 3.12
N LEU A 195 -11.04 7.52 3.20
CA LEU A 195 -12.01 8.62 3.31
C LEU A 195 -11.83 9.43 4.59
N ILE A 196 -11.45 8.79 5.70
CA ILE A 196 -11.11 9.50 6.94
C ILE A 196 -9.89 10.40 6.73
N GLU A 197 -8.84 9.91 6.07
CA GLU A 197 -7.61 10.67 5.87
C GLU A 197 -7.80 11.78 4.84
N ALA A 198 -8.55 11.51 3.76
CA ALA A 198 -8.95 12.52 2.78
C ALA A 198 -9.81 13.64 3.40
N GLY A 199 -10.72 13.29 4.31
CA GLY A 199 -11.51 14.28 5.06
C GLY A 199 -10.65 15.20 5.92
N LYS A 200 -9.57 14.70 6.51
CA LYS A 200 -8.60 15.54 7.23
C LYS A 200 -7.90 16.52 6.29
N GLU A 201 -7.48 16.07 5.09
CA GLU A 201 -6.83 16.93 4.11
C GLU A 201 -7.75 18.05 3.66
N LEU A 202 -8.99 17.75 3.28
CA LEU A 202 -9.98 18.77 2.92
C LEU A 202 -10.21 19.82 4.02
N THR A 203 -10.11 19.43 5.29
CA THR A 203 -10.27 20.37 6.42
C THR A 203 -9.00 21.17 6.73
N ARG A 204 -7.82 20.76 6.26
CA ARG A 204 -6.57 21.53 6.36
C ARG A 204 -6.54 22.68 5.37
N GLU A 205 -7.03 22.47 4.14
CA GLU A 205 -7.08 23.52 3.09
C GLU A 205 -8.03 24.68 3.43
N VAL A 206 -8.98 24.49 4.35
CA VAL A 206 -9.97 25.51 4.75
C VAL A 206 -9.45 26.43 5.87
N LYS A 207 -8.31 26.15 6.48
CA LYS A 207 -7.70 26.95 7.56
C LYS A 207 -6.56 27.82 7.03
#